data_05817f0dd92b23aa4173b99415736157
#
_entry.id   05817f0dd92b23aa4173b99415736157
#
_cell.length_a   1.000
_cell.length_b   1.000
_cell.length_c   1.000
_cell.angle_alpha   90.00
_cell.angle_beta   90.00
_cell.angle_gamma   90.00
#
_symmetry.space_group_name_H-M   'P 1'
#
loop_
_entity.id
_entity.type
_entity.pdbx_description
1 polymer ?
#
loop_
_entity_poly.entity_id
_entity_poly.type
_entity_poly.pdbx_seq_one_letter_code
_entity_poly.pdbx_strand_id
1 'polypeptide(L)'
;MSFFAKNLKYLRENKGISKSELSKKINVNQSTLSRWENEEMGATVDNALDVANFFNVSMADLVGKDLTFDNAEYIDIQHNVIQIPVLGTIKAGIAMEAQEDVIEYVDIPREWTKGGKSFYGLLISGDSMMPKYQEKDIVIFEYTNDYIAANKKDCAVMVNGYDATFKNISISEDGITLVPLNINNSDNYIPTFYNKEQIQSLPVKIIGIAKEKRTRL
;
A
#
# COMPACT_ATOMS: atom_id res chain seq x y z
N MET A 1 -33.95 -8.86 12.85
CA MET A 1 -34.20 -8.88 11.40
C MET A 1 -32.87 -9.12 10.70
N SER A 2 -32.86 -9.97 9.68
CA SER A 2 -31.62 -10.17 8.90
C SER A 2 -31.54 -9.10 7.80
N PHE A 3 -30.39 -8.52 7.60
CA PHE A 3 -30.14 -7.56 6.51
C PHE A 3 -29.68 -8.23 5.22
N PHE A 4 -29.59 -9.55 5.18
CA PHE A 4 -29.01 -10.32 4.07
C PHE A 4 -29.57 -9.93 2.69
N ALA A 5 -30.88 -9.92 2.51
CA ALA A 5 -31.51 -9.63 1.22
C ALA A 5 -31.21 -8.20 0.73
N LYS A 6 -31.34 -7.23 1.65
CA LYS A 6 -31.06 -5.82 1.39
C LYS A 6 -29.60 -5.61 1.01
N ASN A 7 -28.69 -6.20 1.78
CA ASN A 7 -27.25 -6.11 1.55
C ASN A 7 -26.82 -6.81 0.27
N LEU A 8 -27.36 -8.00 -0.01
CA LEU A 8 -27.08 -8.74 -1.24
C LEU A 8 -27.41 -7.90 -2.47
N LYS A 9 -28.63 -7.35 -2.51
CA LYS A 9 -29.08 -6.48 -3.61
C LYS A 9 -28.18 -5.27 -3.76
N TYR A 10 -27.90 -4.57 -2.65
CA TYR A 10 -27.04 -3.41 -2.63
C TYR A 10 -25.63 -3.71 -3.14
N LEU A 11 -24.98 -4.75 -2.63
CA LEU A 11 -23.61 -5.15 -3.02
C LEU A 11 -23.54 -5.54 -4.50
N ARG A 12 -24.56 -6.24 -5.02
CA ARG A 12 -24.64 -6.60 -6.45
C ARG A 12 -24.76 -5.37 -7.33
N GLU A 13 -25.67 -4.45 -7.00
CA GLU A 13 -25.93 -3.22 -7.75
C GLU A 13 -24.70 -2.30 -7.72
N ASN A 14 -24.08 -2.16 -6.56
CA ASN A 14 -22.87 -1.36 -6.39
C ASN A 14 -21.66 -1.89 -7.21
N LYS A 15 -21.59 -3.24 -7.34
CA LYS A 15 -20.58 -3.90 -8.18
C LYS A 15 -20.93 -3.84 -9.68
N GLY A 16 -22.11 -3.33 -10.05
CA GLY A 16 -22.55 -3.18 -11.43
C GLY A 16 -22.81 -4.51 -12.15
N ILE A 17 -23.07 -5.62 -11.42
CA ILE A 17 -23.29 -6.94 -12.01
C ILE A 17 -24.76 -7.33 -12.01
N SER A 18 -25.18 -8.07 -13.07
CA SER A 18 -26.54 -8.58 -13.19
C SER A 18 -26.79 -9.76 -12.25
N LYS A 19 -28.09 -10.04 -11.95
CA LYS A 19 -28.48 -11.25 -11.22
C LYS A 19 -28.00 -12.52 -11.89
N SER A 20 -28.04 -12.58 -13.22
CA SER A 20 -27.56 -13.73 -13.99
C SER A 20 -26.06 -13.94 -13.85
N GLU A 21 -25.32 -12.86 -13.77
CA GLU A 21 -23.86 -12.89 -13.62
C GLU A 21 -23.45 -13.34 -12.22
N LEU A 22 -24.06 -12.74 -11.18
CA LEU A 22 -23.81 -13.13 -9.81
C LEU A 22 -24.18 -14.58 -9.55
N SER A 23 -25.34 -15.03 -10.03
CA SER A 23 -25.83 -16.40 -9.83
C SER A 23 -24.84 -17.46 -10.35
N LYS A 24 -24.19 -17.19 -11.51
CA LYS A 24 -23.13 -18.04 -12.06
C LYS A 24 -21.86 -18.04 -11.20
N LYS A 25 -21.51 -16.89 -10.63
CA LYS A 25 -20.29 -16.72 -9.80
C LYS A 25 -20.39 -17.44 -8.46
N ILE A 26 -21.58 -17.47 -7.85
CA ILE A 26 -21.82 -18.15 -6.57
C ILE A 26 -22.55 -19.50 -6.75
N ASN A 27 -22.59 -20.03 -7.97
CA ASN A 27 -23.14 -21.34 -8.32
C ASN A 27 -24.58 -21.60 -7.82
N VAL A 28 -25.47 -20.60 -7.99
CA VAL A 28 -26.90 -20.74 -7.68
C VAL A 28 -27.76 -20.41 -8.91
N ASN A 29 -29.04 -20.81 -8.88
CA ASN A 29 -29.98 -20.42 -9.95
C ASN A 29 -30.35 -18.91 -9.82
N GLN A 30 -30.51 -18.24 -10.96
CA GLN A 30 -30.92 -16.82 -10.99
C GLN A 30 -32.28 -16.61 -10.29
N SER A 31 -33.18 -17.57 -10.37
CA SER A 31 -34.49 -17.54 -9.68
C SER A 31 -34.30 -17.57 -8.14
N THR A 32 -33.37 -18.38 -7.65
CA THR A 32 -33.01 -18.46 -6.24
C THR A 32 -32.45 -17.11 -5.75
N LEU A 33 -31.51 -16.52 -6.49
CA LEU A 33 -30.96 -15.22 -6.18
C LEU A 33 -32.06 -14.13 -6.13
N SER A 34 -33.00 -14.15 -7.12
CA SER A 34 -34.11 -13.21 -7.13
C SER A 34 -35.00 -13.35 -5.89
N ARG A 35 -35.29 -14.59 -5.46
CA ARG A 35 -36.10 -14.85 -4.26
C ARG A 35 -35.39 -14.40 -2.99
N TRP A 36 -34.06 -14.49 -2.92
CA TRP A 36 -33.30 -13.95 -1.81
C TRP A 36 -33.37 -12.42 -1.75
N GLU A 37 -33.15 -11.72 -2.87
CA GLU A 37 -33.23 -10.26 -2.92
C GLU A 37 -34.64 -9.71 -2.65
N ASN A 38 -35.67 -10.50 -2.96
CA ASN A 38 -37.07 -10.14 -2.71
C ASN A 38 -37.59 -10.57 -1.30
N GLU A 39 -36.73 -11.15 -0.47
CA GLU A 39 -37.07 -11.70 0.85
C GLU A 39 -38.12 -12.84 0.81
N GLU A 40 -38.35 -13.46 -0.36
CA GLU A 40 -39.26 -14.57 -0.52
C GLU A 40 -38.70 -15.88 0.06
N MET A 41 -37.40 -15.97 0.20
CA MET A 41 -36.68 -17.14 0.72
C MET A 41 -35.38 -16.71 1.37
N GLY A 42 -35.03 -17.33 2.50
CA GLY A 42 -33.71 -17.15 3.13
C GLY A 42 -32.62 -17.97 2.42
N ALA A 43 -31.40 -17.49 2.48
CA ALA A 43 -30.23 -18.26 2.07
C ALA A 43 -29.82 -19.26 3.17
N THR A 44 -29.26 -20.40 2.77
CA THR A 44 -28.57 -21.30 3.72
C THR A 44 -27.28 -20.63 4.20
N VAL A 45 -26.71 -21.17 5.29
CA VAL A 45 -25.44 -20.67 5.81
C VAL A 45 -24.35 -20.74 4.77
N ASP A 46 -24.27 -21.85 4.02
CA ASP A 46 -23.25 -22.05 2.97
C ASP A 46 -23.41 -21.01 1.84
N ASN A 47 -24.64 -20.83 1.36
CA ASN A 47 -24.90 -19.83 0.33
C ASN A 47 -24.65 -18.38 0.79
N ALA A 48 -24.96 -18.07 2.06
CA ALA A 48 -24.64 -16.76 2.63
C ALA A 48 -23.12 -16.55 2.77
N LEU A 49 -22.38 -17.62 3.07
CA LEU A 49 -20.92 -17.60 3.09
C LEU A 49 -20.33 -17.40 1.69
N ASP A 50 -20.88 -18.06 0.66
CA ASP A 50 -20.46 -17.87 -0.73
C ASP A 50 -20.69 -16.43 -1.20
N VAL A 51 -21.83 -15.85 -0.83
CA VAL A 51 -22.13 -14.43 -1.09
C VAL A 51 -21.14 -13.53 -0.35
N ALA A 52 -20.88 -13.78 0.94
CA ALA A 52 -19.96 -13.00 1.75
C ALA A 52 -18.53 -13.04 1.16
N ASN A 53 -18.06 -14.22 0.79
CA ASN A 53 -16.76 -14.43 0.14
C ASN A 53 -16.66 -13.72 -1.21
N PHE A 54 -17.70 -13.83 -2.04
CA PHE A 54 -17.72 -13.18 -3.37
C PHE A 54 -17.64 -11.67 -3.28
N PHE A 55 -18.35 -11.08 -2.31
CA PHE A 55 -18.31 -9.64 -2.06
C PHE A 55 -17.19 -9.22 -1.09
N ASN A 56 -16.45 -10.21 -0.53
CA ASN A 56 -15.39 -10.00 0.45
C ASN A 56 -15.86 -9.18 1.66
N VAL A 57 -17.04 -9.47 2.17
CA VAL A 57 -17.59 -8.93 3.42
C VAL A 57 -17.65 -10.03 4.47
N SER A 58 -17.63 -9.68 5.75
CA SER A 58 -17.85 -10.69 6.78
C SER A 58 -19.30 -11.20 6.73
N MET A 59 -19.50 -12.50 6.99
CA MET A 59 -20.84 -13.04 7.09
C MET A 59 -21.66 -12.36 8.20
N ALA A 60 -21.00 -11.99 9.32
CA ALA A 60 -21.63 -11.27 10.41
C ALA A 60 -22.15 -9.89 9.96
N ASP A 61 -21.40 -9.17 9.15
CA ASP A 61 -21.82 -7.89 8.59
C ASP A 61 -22.92 -8.06 7.54
N LEU A 62 -22.78 -9.06 6.67
CA LEU A 62 -23.78 -9.33 5.61
C LEU A 62 -25.18 -9.59 6.18
N VAL A 63 -25.27 -10.27 7.33
CA VAL A 63 -26.56 -10.64 7.94
C VAL A 63 -26.98 -9.74 9.12
N GLY A 64 -26.02 -9.11 9.79
CA GLY A 64 -26.23 -8.41 11.08
C GLY A 64 -26.24 -6.90 11.00
N LYS A 65 -25.69 -6.30 9.96
CA LYS A 65 -25.63 -4.84 9.77
C LYS A 65 -26.36 -4.40 8.51
N ASP A 66 -26.90 -3.18 8.52
CA ASP A 66 -27.42 -2.53 7.31
C ASP A 66 -26.26 -1.88 6.53
N LEU A 67 -25.78 -2.55 5.50
CA LEU A 67 -24.69 -2.05 4.67
C LEU A 67 -25.12 -0.92 3.71
N THR A 68 -26.40 -0.57 3.64
CA THR A 68 -26.88 0.50 2.74
C THR A 68 -26.80 1.88 3.36
N PHE A 69 -26.72 2.00 4.68
CA PHE A 69 -26.78 3.27 5.38
C PHE A 69 -25.42 3.84 5.81
N ASP A 70 -24.39 2.99 5.94
CA ASP A 70 -23.14 3.44 6.58
C ASP A 70 -21.87 3.23 5.73
N ASN A 71 -21.95 2.70 4.52
CA ASN A 71 -20.78 1.99 3.99
C ASN A 71 -20.44 2.18 2.52
N ALA A 72 -20.92 3.17 1.80
CA ALA A 72 -20.29 3.52 0.52
C ALA A 72 -18.79 3.87 0.76
N GLU A 73 -18.50 4.53 1.89
CA GLU A 73 -17.14 4.89 2.31
C GLU A 73 -16.41 3.71 2.99
N TYR A 74 -17.08 2.92 3.85
CA TYR A 74 -16.44 1.87 4.64
C TYR A 74 -16.16 0.58 3.83
N ILE A 75 -17.05 0.19 2.91
CA ILE A 75 -16.83 -0.94 2.00
C ILE A 75 -15.78 -0.57 0.95
N ASP A 76 -15.77 0.68 0.48
CA ASP A 76 -14.75 1.17 -0.45
C ASP A 76 -13.37 1.23 0.23
N ILE A 77 -13.30 1.61 1.50
CA ILE A 77 -12.05 1.64 2.27
C ILE A 77 -11.46 0.23 2.44
N GLN A 78 -12.25 -0.77 2.87
CA GLN A 78 -11.73 -2.14 3.07
C GLN A 78 -11.36 -2.86 1.77
N HIS A 79 -12.00 -2.53 0.64
CA HIS A 79 -11.68 -3.10 -0.67
C HIS A 79 -10.61 -2.34 -1.45
N ASN A 80 -10.35 -1.11 -1.05
CA ASN A 80 -9.47 -0.19 -1.76
C ASN A 80 -8.09 -0.04 -1.11
N VAL A 81 -7.84 -0.70 0.00
CA VAL A 81 -6.52 -0.69 0.64
C VAL A 81 -5.81 -2.04 0.53
N ILE A 82 -4.51 -1.99 0.60
CA ILE A 82 -3.64 -3.15 0.80
C ILE A 82 -2.68 -2.85 1.93
N GLN A 83 -2.27 -3.89 2.65
CA GLN A 83 -1.26 -3.77 3.69
C GLN A 83 0.13 -3.91 3.10
N ILE A 84 1.01 -3.00 3.48
CA ILE A 84 2.44 -3.05 3.15
C ILE A 84 3.27 -3.11 4.42
N PRO A 85 4.42 -3.80 4.40
CA PRO A 85 5.31 -3.85 5.56
C PRO A 85 5.99 -2.51 5.80
N VAL A 86 6.14 -2.13 7.06
CA VAL A 86 7.02 -1.06 7.54
C VAL A 86 8.27 -1.71 8.12
N LEU A 87 9.42 -1.33 7.60
CA LEU A 87 10.72 -1.89 7.96
C LEU A 87 11.48 -0.91 8.87
N GLY A 88 12.26 -1.44 9.79
CA GLY A 88 13.23 -0.67 10.56
C GLY A 88 14.48 -0.35 9.73
N THR A 89 14.97 -1.36 9.03
CA THR A 89 16.12 -1.26 8.12
C THR A 89 15.88 -2.07 6.86
N ILE A 90 16.55 -1.72 5.78
CA ILE A 90 16.59 -2.53 4.55
C ILE A 90 18.00 -3.09 4.41
N LYS A 91 18.11 -4.42 4.47
CA LYS A 91 19.39 -5.11 4.34
C LYS A 91 19.71 -5.37 2.87
N ALA A 92 20.99 -5.23 2.53
CA ALA A 92 21.47 -5.50 1.19
C ALA A 92 21.41 -6.99 0.82
N GLY A 93 21.11 -7.27 -0.44
CA GLY A 93 21.10 -8.64 -0.98
C GLY A 93 19.87 -9.47 -0.63
N ILE A 94 18.94 -8.93 0.16
CA ILE A 94 17.67 -9.57 0.51
C ILE A 94 16.55 -8.95 -0.33
N ALA A 95 15.77 -9.80 -1.01
CA ALA A 95 14.59 -9.32 -1.76
C ALA A 95 13.61 -8.62 -0.80
N MET A 96 12.87 -7.61 -1.29
CA MET A 96 11.97 -6.82 -0.46
C MET A 96 10.93 -7.69 0.26
N GLU A 97 10.45 -8.73 -0.41
CA GLU A 97 9.47 -9.67 0.13
C GLU A 97 10.05 -10.61 1.22
N ALA A 98 11.37 -10.69 1.30
CA ALA A 98 12.08 -11.54 2.25
C ALA A 98 12.78 -10.72 3.37
N GLN A 99 12.48 -9.41 3.51
CA GLN A 99 13.01 -8.61 4.60
C GLN A 99 12.41 -9.09 5.93
N GLU A 100 13.29 -9.39 6.89
CA GLU A 100 12.89 -9.95 8.19
C GLU A 100 12.57 -8.86 9.24
N ASP A 101 12.98 -7.62 8.99
CA ASP A 101 12.89 -6.50 9.94
C ASP A 101 11.55 -5.73 9.81
N VAL A 102 10.45 -6.47 9.78
CA VAL A 102 9.10 -5.87 9.73
C VAL A 102 8.68 -5.45 11.14
N ILE A 103 8.45 -4.16 11.33
CA ILE A 103 7.99 -3.57 12.60
C ILE A 103 6.47 -3.64 12.71
N GLU A 104 5.77 -3.29 11.63
CA GLU A 104 4.32 -3.25 11.56
C GLU A 104 3.84 -3.28 10.10
N TYR A 105 2.53 -3.28 9.91
CA TYR A 105 1.91 -3.13 8.58
C TYR A 105 1.04 -1.87 8.57
N VAL A 106 1.00 -1.19 7.42
CA VAL A 106 0.16 -0.01 7.20
C VAL A 106 -0.64 -0.14 5.92
N ASP A 107 -1.84 0.41 5.93
CA ASP A 107 -2.73 0.38 4.77
C ASP A 107 -2.33 1.47 3.77
N ILE A 108 -2.31 1.13 2.48
CA ILE A 108 -2.19 2.09 1.38
C ILE A 108 -3.33 1.88 0.37
N PRO A 109 -3.72 2.91 -0.41
CA PRO A 109 -4.70 2.74 -1.46
C PRO A 109 -4.27 1.68 -2.46
N ARG A 110 -5.13 0.70 -2.74
CA ARG A 110 -4.89 -0.35 -3.75
C ARG A 110 -4.60 0.23 -5.13
N GLU A 111 -5.17 1.38 -5.46
CA GLU A 111 -4.94 2.06 -6.73
C GLU A 111 -3.47 2.42 -6.97
N TRP A 112 -2.68 2.60 -5.91
CA TRP A 112 -1.24 2.88 -6.04
C TRP A 112 -0.48 1.72 -6.68
N THR A 113 -0.95 0.48 -6.49
CA THR A 113 -0.29 -0.72 -7.04
C THR A 113 -0.64 -1.00 -8.50
N LYS A 114 -1.48 -0.16 -9.13
CA LYS A 114 -1.78 -0.28 -10.56
C LYS A 114 -0.49 -0.21 -11.38
N GLY A 115 -0.42 -1.05 -12.42
CA GLY A 115 0.77 -1.14 -13.28
C GLY A 115 1.92 -1.95 -12.69
N GLY A 116 1.65 -2.78 -11.66
CA GLY A 116 2.66 -3.65 -11.05
C GLY A 116 3.59 -2.95 -10.07
N LYS A 117 3.20 -1.76 -9.57
CA LYS A 117 3.97 -1.03 -8.58
C LYS A 117 3.90 -1.71 -7.21
N SER A 118 5.02 -1.74 -6.50
CA SER A 118 5.13 -2.24 -5.14
C SER A 118 5.58 -1.13 -4.19
N PHE A 119 5.19 -1.27 -2.90
CA PHE A 119 5.41 -0.26 -1.89
C PHE A 119 5.89 -0.90 -0.59
N TYR A 120 6.62 -0.14 0.18
CA TYR A 120 7.03 -0.47 1.55
C TYR A 120 7.13 0.80 2.39
N GLY A 121 7.03 0.67 3.70
CA GLY A 121 7.28 1.75 4.64
C GLY A 121 8.67 1.64 5.25
N LEU A 122 9.25 2.77 5.61
CA LEU A 122 10.42 2.84 6.51
C LEU A 122 10.07 3.67 7.72
N LEU A 123 10.43 3.17 8.90
CA LEU A 123 10.46 3.96 10.12
C LEU A 123 11.71 4.84 10.09
N ILE A 124 11.52 6.15 10.12
CA ILE A 124 12.63 7.10 10.04
C ILE A 124 13.40 7.12 11.36
N SER A 125 14.72 6.94 11.26
CA SER A 125 15.66 7.09 12.35
C SER A 125 16.66 8.20 12.01
N GLY A 126 16.85 9.13 12.95
CA GLY A 126 17.72 10.28 12.78
C GLY A 126 17.02 11.50 12.16
N ASP A 127 17.79 12.56 11.97
CA ASP A 127 17.27 13.90 11.66
C ASP A 127 17.82 14.50 10.36
N SER A 128 18.56 13.74 9.54
CA SER A 128 19.21 14.24 8.32
C SER A 128 18.25 14.80 7.27
N MET A 129 16.96 14.43 7.34
CA MET A 129 15.91 14.86 6.42
C MET A 129 14.91 15.86 7.04
N MET A 130 15.24 16.41 8.23
CA MET A 130 14.47 17.48 8.84
C MET A 130 14.56 18.79 8.02
N PRO A 131 13.55 19.67 8.12
CA PRO A 131 12.31 19.53 8.90
C PRO A 131 11.21 18.74 8.21
N LYS A 132 11.44 18.30 6.97
CA LYS A 132 10.41 17.64 6.15
C LYS A 132 10.01 16.27 6.71
N TYR A 133 10.99 15.50 7.21
CA TYR A 133 10.77 14.20 7.82
C TYR A 133 11.44 14.20 9.20
N GLN A 134 10.73 13.70 10.20
CA GLN A 134 11.16 13.66 11.58
C GLN A 134 11.44 12.23 12.02
N GLU A 135 12.21 12.07 13.08
CA GLU A 135 12.41 10.78 13.71
C GLU A 135 11.06 10.17 14.12
N LYS A 136 10.90 8.87 13.90
CA LYS A 136 9.67 8.08 14.11
C LYS A 136 8.55 8.33 13.09
N ASP A 137 8.70 9.23 12.12
CA ASP A 137 7.80 9.25 10.97
C ASP A 137 7.88 7.92 10.23
N ILE A 138 6.76 7.47 9.66
CA ILE A 138 6.73 6.41 8.65
C ILE A 138 6.69 7.07 7.29
N VAL A 139 7.66 6.76 6.44
CA VAL A 139 7.65 7.20 5.04
C VAL A 139 7.35 5.99 4.16
N ILE A 140 6.34 6.13 3.31
CA ILE A 140 5.96 5.13 2.32
C ILE A 140 6.72 5.41 1.03
N PHE A 141 7.40 4.38 0.52
CA PHE A 141 8.19 4.43 -0.69
C PHE A 141 7.55 3.58 -1.79
N GLU A 142 7.51 4.12 -3.01
CA GLU A 142 7.30 3.34 -4.22
C GLU A 142 8.64 2.68 -4.58
N TYR A 143 8.68 1.33 -4.59
CA TYR A 143 9.89 0.60 -4.97
C TYR A 143 10.24 0.88 -6.43
N THR A 144 11.45 1.33 -6.67
CA THR A 144 11.98 1.58 -8.00
C THR A 144 13.50 1.62 -8.00
N ASN A 145 14.09 1.28 -9.14
CA ASN A 145 15.51 1.49 -9.42
C ASN A 145 15.72 2.49 -10.58
N ASP A 146 14.69 3.24 -10.94
CA ASP A 146 14.74 4.22 -12.02
C ASP A 146 15.40 5.52 -11.54
N TYR A 147 16.64 5.75 -11.99
CA TYR A 147 17.41 6.94 -11.66
C TYR A 147 16.80 8.23 -12.24
N ILE A 148 16.17 8.16 -13.42
CA ILE A 148 15.57 9.34 -14.06
C ILE A 148 14.36 9.79 -13.22
N ALA A 149 13.50 8.86 -12.83
CA ALA A 149 12.35 9.15 -11.98
C ALA A 149 12.74 9.66 -10.59
N ALA A 150 13.90 9.23 -10.07
CA ALA A 150 14.39 9.59 -8.74
C ALA A 150 15.08 10.98 -8.68
N ASN A 151 15.43 11.57 -9.81
CA ASN A 151 16.13 12.86 -9.84
C ASN A 151 15.29 13.96 -9.17
N LYS A 152 15.90 14.70 -8.25
CA LYS A 152 15.28 15.75 -7.41
C LYS A 152 14.13 15.24 -6.54
N LYS A 153 14.18 13.95 -6.16
CA LYS A 153 13.21 13.32 -5.25
C LYS A 153 13.88 12.87 -3.95
N ASP A 154 13.05 12.68 -2.93
CA ASP A 154 13.48 12.08 -1.68
C ASP A 154 13.39 10.56 -1.82
N CYS A 155 14.53 9.89 -1.65
CA CYS A 155 14.69 8.49 -2.00
C CYS A 155 15.35 7.69 -0.89
N ALA A 156 14.92 6.46 -0.74
CA ALA A 156 15.70 5.44 -0.05
C ALA A 156 16.79 4.96 -1.01
N VAL A 157 18.03 4.99 -0.54
CA VAL A 157 19.25 4.71 -1.32
C VAL A 157 20.14 3.75 -0.56
N MET A 158 20.63 2.76 -1.23
CA MET A 158 21.64 1.84 -0.71
C MET A 158 22.98 2.17 -1.32
N VAL A 159 24.01 2.34 -0.50
CA VAL A 159 25.37 2.61 -0.94
C VAL A 159 26.26 1.44 -0.54
N ASN A 160 27.05 0.92 -1.50
CA ASN A 160 28.02 -0.16 -1.28
C ASN A 160 27.43 -1.44 -0.67
N GLY A 161 26.13 -1.67 -0.88
CA GLY A 161 25.47 -2.87 -0.38
C GLY A 161 25.25 -2.90 1.15
N TYR A 162 25.40 -1.78 1.84
CA TYR A 162 25.06 -1.62 3.27
C TYR A 162 23.60 -1.19 3.45
N ASP A 163 23.24 -0.88 4.68
CA ASP A 163 21.89 -0.43 5.04
C ASP A 163 21.45 0.78 4.22
N ALA A 164 20.15 0.86 3.98
CA ALA A 164 19.58 1.97 3.24
C ALA A 164 19.68 3.28 4.01
N THR A 165 19.95 4.37 3.30
CA THR A 165 19.87 5.74 3.79
C THR A 165 18.76 6.51 3.08
N PHE A 166 18.19 7.52 3.75
CA PHE A 166 17.15 8.38 3.18
C PHE A 166 17.72 9.76 2.86
N LYS A 167 17.73 10.16 1.59
CA LYS A 167 18.29 11.43 1.10
C LYS A 167 17.50 11.99 -0.07
N ASN A 168 17.60 13.29 -0.30
CA ASN A 168 17.21 13.87 -1.59
C ASN A 168 18.29 13.54 -2.63
N ILE A 169 17.88 13.20 -3.85
CA ILE A 169 18.79 12.77 -4.91
C ILE A 169 18.91 13.86 -5.96
N SER A 170 20.15 14.20 -6.31
CA SER A 170 20.44 15.06 -7.48
C SER A 170 21.34 14.31 -8.44
N ILE A 171 20.87 14.13 -9.66
CA ILE A 171 21.57 13.40 -10.73
C ILE A 171 22.05 14.41 -11.77
N SER A 172 23.32 14.31 -12.14
CA SER A 172 23.97 15.09 -13.20
C SER A 172 24.64 14.14 -14.20
N GLU A 173 25.20 14.72 -15.27
CA GLU A 173 26.01 13.96 -16.22
C GLU A 173 27.25 13.35 -15.55
N ASP A 174 27.77 13.92 -14.49
CA ASP A 174 29.01 13.49 -13.84
C ASP A 174 28.79 12.45 -12.75
N GLY A 175 27.55 12.33 -12.21
CA GLY A 175 27.27 11.39 -11.12
C GLY A 175 26.00 11.69 -10.32
N ILE A 176 25.98 11.19 -9.10
CA ILE A 176 24.84 11.29 -8.17
C ILE A 176 25.26 11.99 -6.90
N THR A 177 24.47 12.97 -6.46
CA THR A 177 24.65 13.61 -5.15
C THR A 177 23.51 13.17 -4.23
N LEU A 178 23.87 12.69 -3.03
CA LEU A 178 22.96 12.43 -1.92
C LEU A 178 22.90 13.66 -1.04
N VAL A 179 21.75 14.31 -0.98
CA VAL A 179 21.58 15.60 -0.30
C VAL A 179 20.72 15.41 0.96
N PRO A 180 21.25 15.60 2.15
CA PRO A 180 20.44 15.74 3.37
C PRO A 180 19.65 17.04 3.33
N LEU A 181 18.47 17.08 3.96
CA LEU A 181 17.62 18.27 4.00
C LEU A 181 17.81 19.12 5.28
N ASN A 182 18.51 18.59 6.28
CA ASN A 182 18.72 19.28 7.55
C ASN A 182 19.82 20.34 7.46
N ILE A 183 19.43 21.51 6.97
CA ILE A 183 20.35 22.67 6.86
C ILE A 183 20.73 23.29 8.21
N ASN A 184 19.94 23.04 9.27
CA ASN A 184 20.21 23.56 10.61
C ASN A 184 21.37 22.82 11.31
N ASN A 185 21.78 21.68 10.76
CA ASN A 185 22.87 20.86 11.25
C ASN A 185 23.89 20.59 10.13
N SER A 186 24.22 21.64 9.39
CA SER A 186 25.07 21.58 8.18
C SER A 186 26.46 20.99 8.44
N ASP A 187 26.98 21.13 9.66
CA ASP A 187 28.32 20.62 10.04
C ASP A 187 28.33 19.08 10.11
N ASN A 188 27.15 18.47 10.38
CA ASN A 188 26.98 17.01 10.46
C ASN A 188 26.42 16.41 9.17
N TYR A 189 25.72 17.21 8.35
CA TYR A 189 25.02 16.72 7.17
C TYR A 189 25.50 17.40 5.89
N ILE A 190 26.57 16.86 5.33
CA ILE A 190 27.17 17.35 4.07
C ILE A 190 26.66 16.52 2.90
N PRO A 191 26.27 17.15 1.77
CA PRO A 191 25.97 16.42 0.55
C PRO A 191 27.14 15.54 0.10
N THR A 192 26.85 14.29 -0.26
CA THR A 192 27.88 13.35 -0.69
C THR A 192 27.74 13.10 -2.19
N PHE A 193 28.77 13.39 -2.95
CA PHE A 193 28.83 13.17 -4.40
C PHE A 193 29.54 11.86 -4.72
N TYR A 194 28.94 11.09 -5.63
CA TYR A 194 29.49 9.87 -6.22
C TYR A 194 29.63 10.06 -7.72
N ASN A 195 30.84 10.07 -8.24
CA ASN A 195 31.08 10.13 -9.68
C ASN A 195 30.79 8.77 -10.36
N LYS A 196 30.82 8.73 -11.71
CA LYS A 196 30.51 7.52 -12.48
C LYS A 196 31.43 6.32 -12.11
N GLU A 197 32.69 6.55 -11.85
CA GLU A 197 33.65 5.50 -11.46
C GLU A 197 33.34 4.97 -10.07
N GLN A 198 33.03 5.86 -9.14
CA GLN A 198 32.62 5.51 -7.78
C GLN A 198 31.29 4.73 -7.78
N ILE A 199 30.32 5.10 -8.61
CA ILE A 199 29.05 4.36 -8.73
C ILE A 199 29.26 2.92 -9.21
N GLN A 200 30.28 2.67 -10.04
CA GLN A 200 30.62 1.32 -10.49
C GLN A 200 31.31 0.50 -9.41
N SER A 201 32.22 1.09 -8.65
CA SER A 201 32.99 0.42 -7.59
C SER A 201 32.24 0.34 -6.26
N LEU A 202 31.44 1.34 -5.96
CA LEU A 202 30.57 1.48 -4.77
C LEU A 202 29.14 1.65 -5.26
N PRO A 203 28.41 0.58 -5.59
CA PRO A 203 27.12 0.72 -6.23
C PRO A 203 26.14 1.52 -5.37
N VAL A 204 25.74 2.66 -5.90
CA VAL A 204 24.66 3.51 -5.35
C VAL A 204 23.38 3.06 -6.00
N LYS A 205 22.49 2.41 -5.26
CA LYS A 205 21.21 1.88 -5.76
C LYS A 205 20.05 2.63 -5.17
N ILE A 206 19.20 3.18 -6.02
CA ILE A 206 17.91 3.68 -5.60
C ILE A 206 17.01 2.47 -5.36
N ILE A 207 16.36 2.42 -4.21
CA ILE A 207 15.48 1.33 -3.80
C ILE A 207 14.04 1.80 -3.58
N GLY A 208 13.79 3.11 -3.62
CA GLY A 208 12.44 3.65 -3.59
C GLY A 208 12.39 5.16 -3.59
N ILE A 209 11.28 5.70 -4.11
CA ILE A 209 10.96 7.14 -4.08
C ILE A 209 9.87 7.36 -3.04
N ALA A 210 10.05 8.35 -2.15
CA ALA A 210 9.10 8.70 -1.12
C ALA A 210 7.77 9.18 -1.76
N LYS A 211 6.67 8.54 -1.34
CA LYS A 211 5.31 8.81 -1.82
C LYS A 211 4.48 9.55 -0.81
N GLU A 212 4.52 9.12 0.45
CA GLU A 212 3.72 9.65 1.54
C GLU A 212 4.49 9.62 2.85
N LYS A 213 4.24 10.59 3.70
CA LYS A 213 4.74 10.63 5.08
C LYS A 213 3.57 10.51 6.05
N ARG A 214 3.74 9.69 7.07
CA ARG A 214 2.81 9.55 8.20
C ARG A 214 3.52 9.89 9.49
N THR A 215 3.11 10.96 10.13
CA THR A 215 3.65 11.36 11.43
C THR A 215 2.92 10.59 12.53
N ARG A 216 3.66 9.96 13.41
CA ARG A 216 3.10 9.36 14.63
C ARG A 216 2.85 10.45 15.66
N LEU A 217 1.66 10.47 16.24
CA LEU A 217 1.27 11.34 17.35
C LEU A 217 1.87 10.85 18.67
#